data_7f9d2447280fed35049dbc814868a6cd
#
_entry.id   7f9d2447280fed35049dbc814868a6cd
#
_cell.length_a   1.000
_cell.length_b   1.000
_cell.length_c   1.000
_cell.angle_alpha   90.00
_cell.angle_beta   90.00
_cell.angle_gamma   90.00
#
_symmetry.space_group_name_H-M   'P 1'
#
loop_
_entity.id
_entity.type
_entity.pdbx_description
1 polymer ?
#
loop_
_entity_poly.entity_id
_entity_poly.type
_entity_poly.pdbx_seq_one_letter_code
_entity_poly.pdbx_strand_id
1 'polypeptide(L)'
;DARTVVTDGQKVYINCTGNDGMSTGGCGDVLTGLIAGMTAMGLDAFEAACLSVYVHGKAGDYAAAGKGRAGMTAADISEAIAYVLKR
;
A
#
# COMPACT_ATOMS: atom_id res chain seq x y z
N ASP A 1 3.54 -12.08 9.09
CA ASP A 1 2.61 -12.17 8.00
C ASP A 1 2.03 -10.79 7.69
N ALA A 2 2.19 -10.33 6.46
CA ALA A 2 1.85 -8.96 6.10
C ALA A 2 0.39 -8.87 5.62
N ARG A 3 -0.54 -8.94 6.56
CA ARG A 3 -1.96 -8.81 6.25
C ARG A 3 -2.53 -7.50 6.78
N THR A 4 -3.41 -6.90 5.98
CA THR A 4 -4.11 -5.69 6.38
C THR A 4 -5.61 -5.92 6.24
N VAL A 5 -6.35 -5.52 7.25
CA VAL A 5 -7.81 -5.63 7.24
C VAL A 5 -8.40 -4.23 7.07
N VAL A 6 -9.29 -4.08 6.10
CA VAL A 6 -10.01 -2.84 5.86
C VAL A 6 -11.49 -3.12 6.12
N THR A 7 -12.14 -2.28 6.91
CA THR A 7 -13.57 -2.45 7.18
C THR A 7 -14.24 -1.09 7.33
N ASP A 8 -15.51 -1.02 6.92
CA ASP A 8 -16.38 0.13 7.16
C ASP A 8 -17.47 -0.19 8.20
N GLY A 9 -17.34 -1.33 8.88
CA GLY A 9 -18.33 -1.80 9.85
C GLY A 9 -19.32 -2.79 9.27
N GLN A 10 -19.44 -2.85 7.96
CA GLN A 10 -20.35 -3.77 7.25
C GLN A 10 -19.61 -4.67 6.28
N LYS A 11 -18.67 -4.10 5.54
CA LYS A 11 -17.85 -4.83 4.57
C LYS A 11 -16.46 -5.03 5.12
N VAL A 12 -15.83 -6.14 4.76
CA VAL A 12 -14.47 -6.46 5.19
C VAL A 12 -13.65 -6.87 3.97
N TYR A 13 -12.47 -6.30 3.86
CA TYR A 13 -11.50 -6.70 2.85
C TYR A 13 -10.21 -7.11 3.56
N ILE A 14 -9.69 -8.28 3.22
CA ILE A 14 -8.42 -8.75 3.78
C ILE A 14 -7.37 -8.70 2.67
N ASN A 15 -6.36 -7.87 2.87
CA ASN A 15 -5.30 -7.70 1.89
C ASN A 15 -4.09 -8.56 2.27
N CYS A 16 -3.59 -9.32 1.31
CA CYS A 16 -2.45 -10.22 1.51
C CYS A 16 -1.21 -9.78 0.73
N THR A 17 -1.23 -8.61 0.09
CA THR A 17 -0.03 -8.07 -0.55
C THR A 17 0.83 -7.37 0.49
N GLY A 18 2.11 -7.24 0.19
CA GLY A 18 3.04 -6.61 1.11
C GLY A 18 3.95 -7.60 1.80
N ASN A 19 4.87 -7.09 2.62
CA ASN A 19 5.86 -7.91 3.32
C ASN A 19 6.35 -7.20 4.58
N ASP A 20 7.16 -7.90 5.37
CA ASP A 20 7.66 -7.41 6.66
C ASP A 20 8.53 -6.16 6.53
N GLY A 21 9.19 -5.98 5.38
CA GLY A 21 10.05 -4.82 5.15
C GLY A 21 9.28 -3.51 5.10
N MET A 22 7.96 -3.56 4.96
CA MET A 22 7.10 -2.38 4.92
C MET A 22 6.86 -1.76 6.30
N SER A 23 7.43 -2.33 7.35
CA SER A 23 7.34 -1.76 8.70
C SER A 23 8.30 -0.61 8.94
N THR A 24 9.05 -0.16 7.94
CA THR A 24 9.97 0.96 8.10
C THR A 24 9.21 2.28 8.26
N GLY A 25 9.89 3.26 8.86
CA GLY A 25 9.29 4.58 9.09
C GLY A 25 8.87 5.25 7.79
N GLY A 26 7.74 5.91 7.81
CA GLY A 26 7.21 6.64 6.66
C GLY A 26 6.27 5.82 5.77
N CYS A 27 6.25 4.48 5.89
CA CYS A 27 5.37 3.66 5.06
C CYS A 27 3.89 3.94 5.32
N GLY A 28 3.54 4.21 6.59
CA GLY A 28 2.16 4.59 6.93
C GLY A 28 1.76 5.92 6.31
N ASP A 29 2.68 6.88 6.25
CA ASP A 29 2.42 8.18 5.63
C ASP A 29 2.18 8.03 4.12
N VAL A 30 2.93 7.14 3.47
CA VAL A 30 2.75 6.86 2.04
C VAL A 30 1.36 6.27 1.80
N LEU A 31 0.95 5.32 2.63
CA LEU A 31 -0.39 4.72 2.51
C LEU A 31 -1.48 5.75 2.73
N THR A 32 -1.34 6.60 3.74
CA THR A 32 -2.32 7.66 4.03
C THR A 32 -2.45 8.60 2.84
N GLY A 33 -1.34 9.02 2.25
CA GLY A 33 -1.35 9.88 1.08
C GLY A 33 -2.03 9.24 -0.12
N LEU A 34 -1.82 7.94 -0.31
CA LEU A 34 -2.43 7.20 -1.41
C LEU A 34 -3.94 7.12 -1.24
N ILE A 35 -4.42 6.84 -0.02
CA ILE A 35 -5.86 6.81 0.28
C ILE A 35 -6.48 8.18 0.03
N ALA A 36 -5.85 9.25 0.51
CA ALA A 36 -6.35 10.60 0.32
C ALA A 36 -6.44 10.95 -1.17
N GLY A 37 -5.41 10.58 -1.95
CA GLY A 37 -5.39 10.85 -3.39
C GLY A 37 -6.51 10.12 -4.13
N MET A 38 -6.74 8.86 -3.80
CA MET A 38 -7.80 8.08 -4.43
C MET A 38 -9.19 8.59 -4.06
N THR A 39 -9.36 9.01 -2.81
CA THR A 39 -10.62 9.62 -2.37
C THR A 39 -10.88 10.92 -3.13
N ALA A 40 -9.84 11.73 -3.32
CA ALA A 40 -9.96 12.98 -4.09
C ALA A 40 -10.32 12.72 -5.55
N MET A 41 -9.98 11.56 -6.09
CA MET A 41 -10.33 11.17 -7.45
C MET A 41 -11.77 10.66 -7.59
N GLY A 42 -12.50 10.56 -6.49
CA GLY A 42 -13.91 10.21 -6.51
C GLY A 42 -14.29 8.81 -6.03
N LEU A 43 -13.32 8.00 -5.60
CA LEU A 43 -13.63 6.70 -5.03
C LEU A 43 -14.25 6.90 -3.64
N ASP A 44 -15.22 6.05 -3.26
CA ASP A 44 -15.73 6.12 -1.90
C ASP A 44 -14.63 5.65 -0.91
N ALA A 45 -14.81 5.98 0.37
CA ALA A 45 -13.76 5.78 1.37
C ALA A 45 -13.32 4.31 1.49
N PHE A 46 -14.27 3.38 1.47
CA PHE A 46 -13.94 1.97 1.59
C PHE A 46 -13.17 1.47 0.35
N GLU A 47 -13.65 1.83 -0.84
CA GLU A 47 -12.99 1.45 -2.09
C GLU A 47 -11.59 2.06 -2.18
N ALA A 48 -11.46 3.33 -1.80
CA ALA A 48 -10.15 4.00 -1.79
C ALA A 48 -9.19 3.28 -0.85
N ALA A 49 -9.65 2.91 0.33
CA ALA A 49 -8.80 2.21 1.30
C ALA A 49 -8.39 0.83 0.79
N CYS A 50 -9.33 0.05 0.24
CA CYS A 50 -9.04 -1.28 -0.26
C CYS A 50 -8.04 -1.25 -1.42
N LEU A 51 -8.27 -0.37 -2.39
CA LEU A 51 -7.38 -0.25 -3.54
C LEU A 51 -6.01 0.26 -3.12
N SER A 52 -5.98 1.25 -2.22
CA SER A 52 -4.72 1.82 -1.73
C SER A 52 -3.88 0.79 -0.99
N VAL A 53 -4.51 -0.02 -0.14
CA VAL A 53 -3.81 -1.07 0.60
C VAL A 53 -3.24 -2.10 -0.37
N TYR A 54 -4.01 -2.48 -1.38
CA TYR A 54 -3.55 -3.43 -2.39
C TYR A 54 -2.36 -2.88 -3.18
N VAL A 55 -2.48 -1.66 -3.70
CA VAL A 55 -1.42 -1.02 -4.49
C VAL A 55 -0.17 -0.81 -3.65
N HIS A 56 -0.33 -0.35 -2.41
CA HIS A 56 0.76 -0.13 -1.48
C HIS A 56 1.51 -1.44 -1.21
N GLY A 57 0.76 -2.52 -0.97
CA GLY A 57 1.34 -3.84 -0.74
C GLY A 57 2.08 -4.37 -1.97
N LYS A 58 1.49 -4.22 -3.15
CA LYS A 58 2.15 -4.64 -4.40
C LYS A 58 3.43 -3.85 -4.64
N ALA A 59 3.40 -2.54 -4.36
CA ALA A 59 4.58 -1.69 -4.51
C ALA A 59 5.68 -2.12 -3.54
N GLY A 60 5.30 -2.47 -2.30
CA GLY A 60 6.25 -2.97 -1.32
C GLY A 60 6.89 -4.29 -1.75
N ASP A 61 6.09 -5.19 -2.33
CA ASP A 61 6.60 -6.46 -2.82
C ASP A 61 7.55 -6.24 -4.01
N TYR A 62 7.22 -5.31 -4.89
CA TYR A 62 8.08 -4.96 -6.01
C TYR A 62 9.42 -4.39 -5.51
N ALA A 63 9.37 -3.48 -4.54
CA ALA A 63 10.58 -2.89 -3.96
C ALA A 63 11.44 -3.95 -3.27
N ALA A 64 10.81 -4.88 -2.56
CA ALA A 64 11.53 -5.95 -1.87
C ALA A 64 12.22 -6.89 -2.85
N ALA A 65 11.64 -7.13 -4.02
CA ALA A 65 12.25 -7.97 -5.05
C ALA A 65 13.55 -7.36 -5.56
N GLY A 66 13.64 -6.02 -5.60
CA GLY A 66 14.85 -5.34 -6.06
C GLY A 66 15.89 -5.14 -4.96
N LYS A 67 15.45 -4.79 -3.74
CA LYS A 67 16.34 -4.37 -2.66
C LYS A 67 16.37 -5.28 -1.45
N GLY A 68 15.50 -6.27 -1.40
CA GLY A 68 15.31 -7.11 -0.24
C GLY A 68 14.49 -6.39 0.84
N ARG A 69 13.85 -7.16 1.72
CA ARG A 69 12.96 -6.58 2.75
C ARG A 69 13.71 -5.72 3.75
N ALA A 70 14.92 -6.15 4.13
CA ALA A 70 15.70 -5.43 5.14
C ALA A 70 16.26 -4.11 4.62
N GLY A 71 16.47 -3.99 3.30
CA GLY A 71 17.01 -2.77 2.70
C GLY A 71 15.96 -1.80 2.17
N MET A 72 14.68 -2.15 2.28
CA MET A 72 13.61 -1.36 1.72
C MET A 72 13.28 -0.16 2.59
N THR A 73 13.03 0.99 1.96
CA THR A 73 12.63 2.23 2.64
C THR A 73 11.29 2.72 2.14
N ALA A 74 10.71 3.69 2.86
CA ALA A 74 9.45 4.31 2.43
C ALA A 74 9.59 4.97 1.05
N ALA A 75 10.75 5.56 0.76
CA ALA A 75 11.00 6.16 -0.55
C ALA A 75 10.98 5.11 -1.66
N ASP A 76 11.50 3.92 -1.40
CA ASP A 76 11.46 2.82 -2.35
C ASP A 76 10.03 2.41 -2.67
N ILE A 77 9.16 2.40 -1.66
CA ILE A 77 7.75 2.07 -1.84
C ILE A 77 7.05 3.14 -2.68
N SER A 78 7.31 4.42 -2.40
CA SER A 78 6.73 5.53 -3.16
C SER A 78 7.10 5.44 -4.65
N GLU A 79 8.35 5.14 -4.94
CA GLU A 79 8.83 4.96 -6.31
C GLU A 79 8.12 3.78 -6.98
N ALA A 80 8.00 2.67 -6.26
CA ALA A 80 7.39 1.46 -6.78
C ALA A 80 5.89 1.64 -7.04
N ILE A 81 5.20 2.49 -6.26
CA ILE A 81 3.78 2.81 -6.48
C ILE A 81 3.57 3.35 -7.89
N ALA A 82 4.40 4.30 -8.32
CA ALA A 82 4.29 4.85 -9.66
C ALA A 82 4.45 3.76 -10.73
N TYR A 83 5.36 2.82 -10.50
CA TYR A 83 5.55 1.71 -11.41
C TYR A 83 4.31 0.81 -11.47
N VAL A 84 3.75 0.45 -10.31
CA VAL A 84 2.57 -0.42 -10.23
C VAL A 84 1.37 0.22 -10.91
N LEU A 85 1.17 1.52 -10.71
CA LEU A 85 0.04 2.24 -11.30
C LEU A 85 0.14 2.40 -12.81
N LYS A 86 1.32 2.30 -13.37
CA LYS A 86 1.51 2.39 -14.83
C LYS A 86 1.11 1.12 -15.56
N ARG A 87 0.95 0.04 -14.86
CA ARG A 87 0.62 -1.26 -15.45
C ARG A 87 -0.88 -1.46 -15.62
#